data_d06f751c6b4acdc2ff032218b26be83e
#
_entry.id   d06f751c6b4acdc2ff032218b26be83e
#
_cell.length_a   1.000
_cell.length_b   1.000
_cell.length_c   1.000
_cell.angle_alpha   90.00
_cell.angle_beta   90.00
_cell.angle_gamma   90.00
#
_symmetry.space_group_name_H-M   'P 1'
#
loop_
_entity.id
_entity.type
_entity.pdbx_description
1 polymer ?
#
loop_
_entity_poly.entity_id
_entity_poly.type
_entity_poly.pdbx_seq_one_letter_code
_entity_poly.pdbx_strand_id
1 'polypeptide(L)'
;MELRIDRRMAYVQENSEYYLPKFAAMDSGGKKTSWNWAAFFFTDAWMLYRKMYKLFVITLIVQFIIATIFPGLSILIHIVVGLFGNYLYKDHVDKLAETGSLLTGVEKESHEAKHGGTSQIANAFYLILSLILAVLDSVLGMIIS
;
A
#
# COMPACT_ATOMS: atom_id res chain seq x y z
N MET A 1 -6.86 -7.78 23.48
CA MET A 1 -5.68 -7.32 22.72
C MET A 1 -5.11 -8.44 21.85
N GLU A 2 -4.87 -9.59 22.39
CA GLU A 2 -4.31 -10.79 21.72
C GLU A 2 -5.12 -11.23 20.48
N LEU A 3 -6.42 -11.43 20.60
CA LEU A 3 -7.32 -11.78 19.50
C LEU A 3 -7.32 -10.78 18.31
N ARG A 4 -6.95 -9.54 18.55
CA ARG A 4 -6.84 -8.53 17.46
C ARG A 4 -5.52 -8.66 16.72
N ILE A 5 -4.45 -8.98 17.44
CA ILE A 5 -3.12 -9.22 16.87
C ILE A 5 -3.16 -10.46 15.99
N ASP A 6 -3.74 -11.56 16.47
CA ASP A 6 -3.87 -12.81 15.72
C ASP A 6 -4.66 -12.61 14.42
N ARG A 7 -5.79 -11.90 14.48
CA ARG A 7 -6.58 -11.57 13.29
C ARG A 7 -5.80 -10.75 12.27
N ARG A 8 -5.04 -9.75 12.70
CA ARG A 8 -4.20 -8.94 11.80
C ARG A 8 -3.05 -9.73 11.22
N MET A 9 -2.46 -10.65 11.98
CA MET A 9 -1.35 -11.49 11.52
C MET A 9 -1.73 -12.30 10.28
N ALA A 10 -2.97 -12.83 10.21
CA ALA A 10 -3.48 -13.55 9.06
C ALA A 10 -3.47 -12.72 7.76
N TYR A 11 -3.60 -11.39 7.86
CA TYR A 11 -3.61 -10.47 6.71
C TYR A 11 -2.29 -9.77 6.47
N VAL A 12 -1.51 -9.45 7.50
CA VAL A 12 -0.19 -8.81 7.34
C VAL A 12 0.82 -9.79 6.78
N GLN A 13 0.88 -11.00 7.36
CA GLN A 13 1.82 -12.09 7.04
C GLN A 13 3.27 -11.61 7.02
N GLU A 14 3.80 -11.23 5.86
CA GLU A 14 5.18 -10.77 5.70
C GLU A 14 5.44 -9.43 6.39
N ASN A 15 6.57 -9.34 7.09
CA ASN A 15 7.00 -8.19 7.90
C ASN A 15 6.03 -7.85 9.07
N SER A 16 5.35 -8.85 9.62
CA SER A 16 4.46 -8.69 10.78
C SER A 16 5.18 -8.08 11.99
N GLU A 17 6.43 -8.45 12.23
CA GLU A 17 7.32 -7.89 13.27
C GLU A 17 7.54 -6.37 13.13
N TYR A 18 7.49 -5.82 11.93
CA TYR A 18 7.57 -4.37 11.69
C TYR A 18 6.21 -3.68 11.88
N TYR A 19 5.12 -4.27 11.36
CA TYR A 19 3.83 -3.60 11.31
C TYR A 19 3.00 -3.76 12.59
N LEU A 20 2.93 -4.97 13.17
CA LEU A 20 2.03 -5.23 14.31
C LEU A 20 2.36 -4.38 15.54
N PRO A 21 3.63 -4.15 15.93
CA PRO A 21 3.94 -3.25 17.04
C PRO A 21 3.51 -1.80 16.78
N LYS A 22 3.63 -1.31 15.53
CA LYS A 22 3.18 0.03 15.14
C LYS A 22 1.66 0.15 15.20
N PHE A 23 0.94 -0.88 14.76
CA PHE A 23 -0.51 -0.94 14.84
C PHE A 23 -0.99 -0.94 16.30
N ALA A 24 -0.34 -1.73 17.15
CA ALA A 24 -0.63 -1.77 18.58
C ALA A 24 -0.38 -0.41 19.26
N ALA A 25 0.72 0.27 18.93
CA ALA A 25 1.02 1.59 19.43
C ALA A 25 -0.03 2.64 18.99
N MET A 26 -0.53 2.56 17.75
CA MET A 26 -1.61 3.43 17.26
C MET A 26 -2.94 3.15 17.99
N ASP A 27 -3.25 1.88 18.28
CA ASP A 27 -4.46 1.49 19.01
C ASP A 27 -4.46 1.94 20.48
N SER A 28 -3.29 2.02 21.10
CA SER A 28 -3.14 2.49 22.49
C SER A 28 -3.14 4.02 22.63
N GLY A 29 -3.60 4.75 21.61
CA GLY A 29 -3.66 6.21 21.62
C GLY A 29 -2.39 6.89 21.11
N GLY A 30 -1.49 6.16 20.49
CA GLY A 30 -0.30 6.69 19.85
C GLY A 30 -0.60 7.54 18.61
N LYS A 31 0.43 8.19 18.08
CA LYS A 31 0.32 9.03 16.89
C LYS A 31 0.01 8.16 15.66
N LYS A 32 -0.87 8.65 14.79
CA LYS A 32 -1.16 8.03 13.48
C LYS A 32 0.01 8.16 12.49
N THR A 33 0.93 9.07 12.74
CA THR A 33 2.13 9.26 11.93
C THR A 33 3.22 8.31 12.37
N SER A 34 3.77 7.56 11.41
CA SER A 34 4.88 6.65 11.64
C SER A 34 5.61 6.48 10.32
N TRP A 35 6.88 6.88 10.26
CA TRP A 35 7.62 6.87 9.00
C TRP A 35 7.76 5.48 8.42
N ASN A 36 7.52 5.38 7.10
CA ASN A 36 7.66 4.17 6.32
C ASN A 36 8.49 4.47 5.06
N TRP A 37 9.77 4.07 5.06
CA TRP A 37 10.68 4.30 3.96
C TRP A 37 10.25 3.64 2.65
N ALA A 38 9.72 2.43 2.71
CA ALA A 38 9.22 1.73 1.52
C ALA A 38 8.03 2.48 0.90
N ALA A 39 7.11 2.97 1.73
CA ALA A 39 5.98 3.77 1.28
C ALA A 39 6.40 5.14 0.72
N PHE A 40 7.45 5.74 1.26
CA PHE A 40 7.99 7.00 0.76
C PHE A 40 8.68 6.84 -0.61
N PHE A 41 9.63 5.91 -0.74
CA PHE A 41 10.39 5.75 -1.97
C PHE A 41 9.62 5.04 -3.09
N PHE A 42 8.75 4.11 -2.73
CA PHE A 42 8.06 3.22 -3.67
C PHE A 42 6.54 3.26 -3.47
N THR A 43 5.97 4.45 -3.31
CA THR A 43 4.56 4.68 -2.96
C THR A 43 3.60 3.72 -3.66
N ASP A 44 3.60 3.72 -4.99
CA ASP A 44 2.66 2.95 -5.81
C ASP A 44 2.98 1.45 -5.78
N ALA A 45 4.26 1.10 -5.95
CA ALA A 45 4.73 -0.28 -5.86
C ALA A 45 4.47 -0.89 -4.47
N TRP A 46 4.68 -0.11 -3.40
CA TRP A 46 4.42 -0.52 -2.04
C TRP A 46 2.92 -0.79 -1.80
N MET A 47 2.03 0.08 -2.31
CA MET A 47 0.58 -0.11 -2.22
C MET A 47 0.12 -1.37 -2.96
N LEU A 48 0.62 -1.60 -4.18
CA LEU A 48 0.33 -2.80 -4.95
C LEU A 48 0.87 -4.06 -4.29
N TYR A 49 2.09 -3.99 -3.78
CA TYR A 49 2.72 -5.08 -3.03
C TYR A 49 1.88 -5.48 -1.81
N ARG A 50 1.32 -4.49 -1.09
CA ARG A 50 0.44 -4.70 0.07
C ARG A 50 -1.03 -4.91 -0.28
N LYS A 51 -1.36 -5.13 -1.55
CA LYS A 51 -2.73 -5.36 -2.06
C LYS A 51 -3.72 -4.23 -1.74
N MET A 52 -3.23 -3.01 -1.55
CA MET A 52 -4.03 -1.81 -1.26
C MET A 52 -4.54 -1.18 -2.57
N TYR A 53 -5.13 -1.97 -3.46
CA TYR A 53 -5.48 -1.58 -4.83
C TYR A 53 -6.36 -0.35 -4.93
N LYS A 54 -7.35 -0.21 -4.02
CA LYS A 54 -8.22 0.98 -4.00
C LYS A 54 -7.43 2.25 -3.72
N LEU A 55 -6.55 2.21 -2.72
CA LEU A 55 -5.73 3.35 -2.36
C LEU A 55 -4.71 3.67 -3.45
N PHE A 56 -4.11 2.66 -4.07
CA PHE A 56 -3.24 2.81 -5.23
C PHE A 56 -3.91 3.61 -6.36
N VAL A 57 -5.13 3.24 -6.77
CA VAL A 57 -5.85 3.96 -7.82
C VAL A 57 -6.14 5.41 -7.43
N ILE A 58 -6.55 5.66 -6.21
CA ILE A 58 -6.79 7.02 -5.69
C ILE A 58 -5.49 7.83 -5.75
N THR A 59 -4.39 7.26 -5.29
CA THR A 59 -3.08 7.93 -5.26
C THR A 59 -2.59 8.24 -6.66
N LEU A 60 -2.74 7.33 -7.63
CA LEU A 60 -2.41 7.59 -9.04
C LEU A 60 -3.19 8.77 -9.62
N ILE A 61 -4.50 8.85 -9.37
CA ILE A 61 -5.33 9.95 -9.84
C ILE A 61 -4.86 11.28 -9.24
N VAL A 62 -4.60 11.29 -7.93
CA VAL A 62 -4.10 12.49 -7.24
C VAL A 62 -2.72 12.91 -7.75
N GLN A 63 -1.82 11.96 -7.97
CA GLN A 63 -0.49 12.23 -8.56
C GLN A 63 -0.61 12.82 -9.95
N PHE A 64 -1.48 12.28 -10.81
CA PHE A 64 -1.72 12.78 -12.15
C PHE A 64 -2.24 14.23 -12.13
N ILE A 65 -3.22 14.54 -11.29
CA ILE A 65 -3.77 15.88 -11.13
C ILE A 65 -2.68 16.86 -10.66
N ILE A 66 -1.91 16.49 -9.64
CA ILE A 66 -0.85 17.35 -9.10
C ILE A 66 0.26 17.56 -10.12
N ALA A 67 0.70 16.50 -10.81
CA ALA A 67 1.74 16.60 -11.84
C ALA A 67 1.32 17.51 -12.99
N THR A 68 0.03 17.54 -13.33
CA THR A 68 -0.51 18.39 -14.41
C THR A 68 -0.57 19.86 -13.99
N ILE A 69 -0.98 20.15 -12.74
CA ILE A 69 -1.18 21.54 -12.28
C ILE A 69 0.12 22.12 -11.72
N PHE A 70 0.88 21.33 -10.96
CA PHE A 70 2.09 21.76 -10.25
C PHE A 70 3.20 20.71 -10.39
N PRO A 71 3.93 20.71 -11.54
CA PRO A 71 4.99 19.75 -11.83
C PRO A 71 6.05 19.72 -10.77
N GLY A 72 6.38 19.35 -9.88
CA GLY A 72 7.39 19.38 -8.80
C GLY A 72 6.80 19.18 -7.41
N LEU A 73 5.49 19.32 -7.26
CA LEU A 73 4.83 19.06 -5.97
C LEU A 73 4.48 17.59 -5.75
N SER A 74 4.71 16.71 -6.74
CA SER A 74 4.49 15.26 -6.60
C SER A 74 5.22 14.64 -5.41
N ILE A 75 6.37 15.18 -5.04
CA ILE A 75 7.14 14.74 -3.86
C ILE A 75 6.32 14.84 -2.56
N LEU A 76 5.36 15.77 -2.48
CA LEU A 76 4.52 15.91 -1.29
C LEU A 76 3.66 14.66 -1.05
N ILE A 77 3.22 13.99 -2.11
CA ILE A 77 2.46 12.73 -1.99
C ILE A 77 3.34 11.65 -1.36
N HIS A 78 4.58 11.54 -1.81
CA HIS A 78 5.53 10.58 -1.25
C HIS A 78 5.80 10.86 0.24
N ILE A 79 5.92 12.13 0.62
CA ILE A 79 6.09 12.53 2.03
C ILE A 79 4.84 12.15 2.84
N VAL A 80 3.64 12.46 2.35
CA VAL A 80 2.38 12.14 3.03
C VAL A 80 2.22 10.62 3.17
N VAL A 81 2.47 9.86 2.11
CA VAL A 81 2.37 8.41 2.16
C VAL A 81 3.48 7.81 3.03
N GLY A 82 4.68 8.37 3.04
CA GLY A 82 5.76 8.00 3.94
C GLY A 82 5.40 8.19 5.42
N LEU A 83 4.73 9.29 5.76
CA LEU A 83 4.29 9.60 7.12
C LEU A 83 3.09 8.78 7.59
N PHE A 84 2.10 8.59 6.73
CA PHE A 84 0.82 7.95 7.06
C PHE A 84 0.69 6.52 6.55
N GLY A 85 1.65 6.01 5.78
CA GLY A 85 1.57 4.69 5.14
C GLY A 85 1.27 3.55 6.11
N ASN A 86 1.93 3.54 7.27
CA ASN A 86 1.66 2.52 8.29
C ASN A 86 0.23 2.61 8.84
N TYR A 87 -0.33 3.81 8.99
CA TYR A 87 -1.71 4.02 9.41
C TYR A 87 -2.71 3.59 8.32
N LEU A 88 -2.45 3.96 7.08
CA LEU A 88 -3.27 3.56 5.92
C LEU A 88 -3.28 2.04 5.75
N TYR A 89 -2.13 1.40 5.94
CA TYR A 89 -2.04 -0.05 5.88
C TYR A 89 -2.74 -0.73 7.06
N LYS A 90 -2.62 -0.16 8.27
CA LYS A 90 -3.40 -0.61 9.44
C LYS A 90 -4.91 -0.57 9.17
N ASP A 91 -5.42 0.54 8.67
CA ASP A 91 -6.85 0.70 8.35
C ASP A 91 -7.32 -0.32 7.30
N HIS A 92 -6.48 -0.56 6.28
CA HIS A 92 -6.74 -1.59 5.28
C HIS A 92 -6.82 -3.00 5.89
N VAL A 93 -5.83 -3.37 6.71
CA VAL A 93 -5.77 -4.67 7.41
C VAL A 93 -6.93 -4.82 8.40
N ASP A 94 -7.29 -3.77 9.13
CA ASP A 94 -8.40 -3.79 10.07
C ASP A 94 -9.73 -4.09 9.38
N LYS A 95 -10.01 -3.48 8.24
CA LYS A 95 -11.20 -3.75 7.42
C LYS A 95 -11.25 -5.18 6.89
N LEU A 96 -10.12 -5.71 6.44
CA LEU A 96 -10.03 -7.11 6.00
C LEU A 96 -10.25 -8.08 7.18
N ALA A 97 -9.63 -7.81 8.33
CA ALA A 97 -9.77 -8.63 9.53
C ALA A 97 -11.20 -8.59 10.09
N GLU A 98 -11.87 -7.44 10.02
CA GLU A 98 -13.27 -7.30 10.39
C GLU A 98 -14.17 -8.15 9.47
N THR A 99 -14.02 -8.00 8.15
CA THR A 99 -14.75 -8.82 7.17
C THR A 99 -14.49 -10.30 7.38
N GLY A 100 -13.23 -10.71 7.52
CA GLY A 100 -12.86 -12.11 7.75
C GLY A 100 -13.38 -12.68 9.07
N SER A 101 -13.64 -11.83 10.07
CA SER A 101 -14.20 -12.26 11.35
C SER A 101 -15.66 -12.68 11.27
N LEU A 102 -16.35 -12.28 10.20
CA LEU A 102 -17.74 -12.67 9.92
C LEU A 102 -17.86 -13.98 9.14
N LEU A 103 -16.73 -14.48 8.62
CA LEU A 103 -16.63 -15.70 7.82
C LEU A 103 -16.17 -16.88 8.68
N THR A 104 -16.52 -18.09 8.27
CA THR A 104 -16.14 -19.34 8.98
C THR A 104 -15.62 -20.40 7.99
N GLY A 105 -14.83 -21.33 8.50
CA GLY A 105 -14.32 -22.48 7.73
C GLY A 105 -13.61 -22.07 6.45
N VAL A 106 -13.93 -22.75 5.35
CA VAL A 106 -13.29 -22.58 4.04
C VAL A 106 -13.42 -21.16 3.48
N GLU A 107 -14.55 -20.49 3.75
CA GLU A 107 -14.75 -19.10 3.29
C GLU A 107 -13.75 -18.14 3.94
N LYS A 108 -13.50 -18.30 5.22
CA LYS A 108 -12.52 -17.50 5.96
C LYS A 108 -11.10 -17.75 5.44
N GLU A 109 -10.72 -19.01 5.29
CA GLU A 109 -9.40 -19.40 4.76
C GLU A 109 -9.19 -18.84 3.35
N SER A 110 -10.20 -18.95 2.49
CA SER A 110 -10.17 -18.39 1.12
C SER A 110 -10.02 -16.86 1.13
N HIS A 111 -10.72 -16.16 2.02
CA HIS A 111 -10.64 -14.72 2.17
C HIS A 111 -9.25 -14.28 2.65
N GLU A 112 -8.69 -14.96 3.64
CA GLU A 112 -7.35 -14.68 4.15
C GLU A 112 -6.27 -14.95 3.10
N ALA A 113 -6.35 -16.05 2.37
CA ALA A 113 -5.43 -16.38 1.28
C ALA A 113 -5.49 -15.36 0.12
N LYS A 114 -6.68 -14.91 -0.24
CA LYS A 114 -6.88 -13.96 -1.35
C LYS A 114 -6.43 -12.54 -1.00
N HIS A 115 -6.78 -12.07 0.19
CA HIS A 115 -6.62 -10.66 0.57
C HIS A 115 -5.42 -10.41 1.49
N GLY A 116 -4.95 -11.41 2.20
CA GLY A 116 -3.77 -11.30 3.06
C GLY A 116 -2.44 -11.35 2.31
N GLY A 117 -1.37 -11.04 3.03
CA GLY A 117 0.01 -11.09 2.55
C GLY A 117 0.33 -10.03 1.51
N THR A 118 1.17 -10.41 0.56
CA THR A 118 1.74 -9.52 -0.46
C THR A 118 1.45 -10.02 -1.87
N SER A 119 1.56 -9.15 -2.86
CA SER A 119 1.41 -9.48 -4.29
C SER A 119 2.67 -9.11 -5.06
N GLN A 120 3.59 -10.05 -5.18
CA GLN A 120 4.79 -9.85 -6.00
C GLN A 120 4.45 -9.72 -7.49
N ILE A 121 3.44 -10.44 -7.96
CA ILE A 121 2.99 -10.40 -9.36
C ILE A 121 2.46 -9.01 -9.72
N ALA A 122 1.58 -8.43 -8.90
CA ALA A 122 1.04 -7.10 -9.15
C ALA A 122 2.15 -6.03 -9.11
N ASN A 123 3.10 -6.16 -8.20
CA ASN A 123 4.23 -5.26 -8.10
C ASN A 123 5.18 -5.38 -9.30
N ALA A 124 5.53 -6.61 -9.71
CA ALA A 124 6.38 -6.86 -10.88
C ALA A 124 5.72 -6.33 -12.16
N PHE A 125 4.43 -6.56 -12.36
CA PHE A 125 3.68 -6.03 -13.50
C PHE A 125 3.72 -4.51 -13.56
N TYR A 126 3.50 -3.83 -12.43
CA TYR A 126 3.59 -2.37 -12.33
C TYR A 126 4.98 -1.85 -12.69
N LEU A 127 6.04 -2.46 -12.17
CA LEU A 127 7.42 -2.06 -12.44
C LEU A 127 7.79 -2.25 -13.92
N ILE A 128 7.39 -3.35 -14.53
CA ILE A 128 7.59 -3.61 -15.96
C ILE A 128 6.83 -2.58 -16.81
N LEU A 129 5.56 -2.34 -16.49
CA LEU A 129 4.74 -1.38 -17.20
C LEU A 129 5.30 0.04 -17.09
N SER A 130 5.72 0.47 -15.91
CA SER A 130 6.33 1.80 -15.70
C SER A 130 7.64 1.96 -16.48
N LEU A 131 8.45 0.92 -16.55
CA LEU A 131 9.67 0.92 -17.35
C LEU A 131 9.37 1.04 -18.86
N ILE A 132 8.40 0.29 -19.37
CA ILE A 132 7.97 0.37 -20.77
C ILE A 132 7.49 1.79 -21.11
N LEU A 133 6.65 2.39 -20.25
CA LEU A 133 6.15 3.75 -20.44
C LEU A 133 7.28 4.78 -20.43
N ALA A 134 8.25 4.66 -19.53
CA ALA A 134 9.40 5.55 -19.47
C ALA A 134 10.28 5.45 -20.74
N VAL A 135 10.47 4.25 -21.28
CA VAL A 135 11.21 4.04 -22.53
C VAL A 135 10.45 4.65 -23.71
N LEU A 136 9.13 4.44 -23.79
CA LEU A 136 8.30 5.03 -24.85
C LEU A 136 8.32 6.55 -24.81
N ASP A 137 8.20 7.15 -23.64
CA ASP A 137 8.29 8.61 -23.48
C ASP A 137 9.64 9.16 -23.95
N SER A 138 10.73 8.49 -23.58
CA SER A 138 12.08 8.84 -24.00
C SER A 138 12.25 8.77 -25.54
N VAL A 139 11.71 7.72 -26.17
CA VAL A 139 11.78 7.54 -27.63
C VAL A 139 10.95 8.60 -28.36
N LEU A 140 9.73 8.88 -27.87
CA LEU A 140 8.88 9.92 -28.42
C LEU A 140 9.52 11.31 -28.31
N GLY A 141 10.13 11.62 -27.17
CA GLY A 141 10.86 12.87 -26.97
C GLY A 141 12.02 13.05 -27.95
N MET A 142 12.74 11.96 -28.30
CA MET A 142 13.82 11.99 -29.31
C MET A 142 13.29 12.15 -30.75
N ILE A 143 12.07 11.72 -31.06
CA ILE A 143 11.49 11.83 -32.41
C ILE A 143 10.92 13.23 -32.64
N ILE A 144 10.45 13.90 -31.59
CA ILE A 144 9.76 15.21 -31.69
C ILE A 144 10.77 16.37 -31.55
N SER A 145 11.94 16.14 -30.98
CA SER A 145 13.03 17.15 -30.89
C SER A 145 13.82 17.27 -32.19
#